data_630789fe44f6088e6da914ebb37859bb
#
_entry.id   630789fe44f6088e6da914ebb37859bb
#
_cell.length_a   1.000
_cell.length_b   1.000
_cell.length_c   1.000
_cell.angle_alpha   90.00
_cell.angle_beta   90.00
_cell.angle_gamma   90.00
#
_symmetry.space_group_name_H-M   'P 1'
#
loop_
_entity.id
_entity.type
_entity.pdbx_description
1 polymer ?
#
loop_
_entity_poly.entity_id
_entity_poly.type
_entity_poly.pdbx_seq_one_letter_code
_entity_poly.pdbx_strand_id
1 'polypeptide(L)'
;VSSTPCWKRMKDLESSGVIRGYSALVDRDKVGLSLCVLAEVNLARHSEGDVRLFEQQVLECAQIVSCYSTTGNADYLLKVLVRDIKAYETFLHETAFKMAGVTHIRSSVVLNEIKSESKLPLEVPLVSAAVLKPRHLA
;
A
#
# COMPACT_ATOMS: atom_id res chain seq x y z
N VAL A 1 12.95 -27.27 -21.20
CA VAL A 1 11.56 -27.23 -20.74
C VAL A 1 10.79 -26.27 -21.60
N SER A 2 9.68 -26.69 -22.09
CA SER A 2 8.85 -25.81 -22.89
C SER A 2 8.24 -24.72 -21.99
N SER A 3 7.96 -23.59 -22.58
CA SER A 3 7.32 -22.49 -21.85
C SER A 3 5.88 -22.79 -21.48
N THR A 4 5.24 -23.77 -22.12
CA THR A 4 3.84 -24.07 -21.91
C THR A 4 3.48 -24.48 -20.49
N PRO A 5 4.20 -25.38 -19.82
CA PRO A 5 3.88 -25.71 -18.44
C PRO A 5 4.03 -24.52 -17.48
N CYS A 6 5.05 -23.70 -17.67
CA CYS A 6 5.23 -22.52 -16.84
C CYS A 6 4.11 -21.52 -17.04
N TRP A 7 3.74 -21.29 -18.29
CA TRP A 7 2.65 -20.38 -18.63
C TRP A 7 1.33 -20.87 -18.02
N LYS A 8 1.08 -22.16 -18.09
CA LYS A 8 -0.12 -22.74 -17.51
C LYS A 8 -0.19 -22.56 -16.00
N ARG A 9 0.95 -22.76 -15.31
CA ARG A 9 1.03 -22.58 -13.85
C ARG A 9 0.74 -21.12 -13.47
N MET A 10 1.29 -20.17 -14.21
CA MET A 10 1.01 -18.76 -13.98
C MET A 10 -0.46 -18.47 -14.17
N LYS A 11 -1.05 -19.00 -15.22
CA LYS A 11 -2.47 -18.83 -15.48
C LYS A 11 -3.32 -19.45 -14.37
N ASP A 12 -2.93 -20.60 -13.87
CA ASP A 12 -3.65 -21.27 -12.78
C ASP A 12 -3.58 -20.41 -11.51
N LEU A 13 -2.42 -19.84 -11.20
CA LEU A 13 -2.26 -18.95 -10.05
C LEU A 13 -3.08 -17.67 -10.20
N GLU A 14 -3.13 -17.11 -11.39
CA GLU A 14 -3.96 -15.95 -11.67
C GLU A 14 -5.44 -16.29 -11.53
N SER A 15 -5.85 -17.39 -12.12
CA SER A 15 -7.26 -17.81 -12.12
C SER A 15 -7.75 -18.11 -10.71
N SER A 16 -6.89 -18.69 -9.86
CA SER A 16 -7.24 -19.00 -8.48
C SER A 16 -7.17 -17.81 -7.54
N GLY A 17 -6.67 -16.66 -8.02
CA GLY A 17 -6.55 -15.46 -7.22
C GLY A 17 -5.28 -15.38 -6.38
N VAL A 18 -4.39 -16.37 -6.49
CA VAL A 18 -3.11 -16.33 -5.76
C VAL A 18 -2.24 -15.20 -6.28
N ILE A 19 -2.17 -15.04 -7.60
CA ILE A 19 -1.53 -13.87 -8.21
C ILE A 19 -2.63 -12.88 -8.53
N ARG A 20 -2.59 -11.72 -7.88
CA ARG A 20 -3.62 -10.69 -8.07
C ARG A 20 -3.28 -9.72 -9.19
N GLY A 21 -2.04 -9.71 -9.63
CA GLY A 21 -1.62 -8.80 -10.69
C GLY A 21 -0.11 -8.73 -10.78
N TYR A 22 0.34 -7.91 -11.71
CA TYR A 22 1.76 -7.67 -11.95
C TYR A 22 1.98 -6.17 -11.94
N SER A 23 3.13 -5.77 -11.44
CA SER A 23 3.48 -4.37 -11.38
C SER A 23 4.98 -4.21 -11.46
N ALA A 24 5.43 -3.12 -12.03
CA ALA A 24 6.82 -2.78 -12.02
C ALA A 24 7.20 -2.17 -10.67
N LEU A 25 8.38 -2.52 -10.18
CA LEU A 25 8.95 -1.85 -9.03
C LEU A 25 9.64 -0.58 -9.51
N VAL A 26 9.18 0.55 -9.04
CA VAL A 26 9.68 1.85 -9.47
C VAL A 26 10.46 2.49 -8.33
N ASP A 27 11.66 3.00 -8.66
CA ASP A 27 12.45 3.76 -7.71
C ASP A 27 11.79 5.14 -7.55
N ARG A 28 11.19 5.39 -6.38
CA ARG A 28 10.44 6.62 -6.15
C ARG A 28 11.29 7.89 -6.18
N ASP A 29 12.57 7.78 -5.84
CA ASP A 29 13.46 8.93 -5.92
C ASP A 29 13.69 9.34 -7.38
N LYS A 30 13.81 8.36 -8.25
CA LYS A 30 14.04 8.63 -9.68
C LYS A 30 12.82 9.23 -10.38
N VAL A 31 11.65 9.07 -9.81
CA VAL A 31 10.43 9.70 -10.35
C VAL A 31 10.00 10.91 -9.52
N GLY A 32 10.87 11.38 -8.64
CA GLY A 32 10.65 12.63 -7.92
C GLY A 32 9.78 12.54 -6.67
N LEU A 33 9.48 11.33 -6.20
CA LEU A 33 8.68 11.13 -4.99
C LEU A 33 9.57 10.78 -3.81
N SER A 34 10.44 11.72 -3.46
CA SER A 34 11.53 11.46 -2.51
C SER A 34 11.09 11.45 -1.05
N LEU A 35 9.97 12.06 -0.72
CA LEU A 35 9.51 12.12 0.66
C LEU A 35 8.42 11.09 0.91
N CYS A 36 8.64 10.23 1.90
CA CYS A 36 7.67 9.28 2.39
C CYS A 36 7.26 9.68 3.80
N VAL A 37 5.97 9.78 4.04
CA VAL A 37 5.44 10.10 5.35
C VAL A 37 4.45 9.02 5.77
N LEU A 38 4.56 8.58 7.01
CA LEU A 38 3.57 7.72 7.63
C LEU A 38 2.68 8.61 8.50
N ALA A 39 1.41 8.65 8.17
CA ALA A 39 0.46 9.53 8.84
C ALA A 39 -0.59 8.71 9.59
N GLU A 40 -0.64 8.90 10.90
CA GLU A 40 -1.67 8.32 11.74
C GLU A 40 -2.85 9.29 11.77
N VAL A 41 -4.01 8.79 11.43
CA VAL A 41 -5.22 9.61 11.30
C VAL A 41 -6.28 9.14 12.29
N ASN A 42 -6.87 10.11 12.98
CA ASN A 42 -8.01 9.86 13.83
C ASN A 42 -9.25 10.51 13.23
N LEU A 43 -10.35 9.80 13.31
CA LEU A 43 -11.64 10.29 12.84
C LEU A 43 -12.57 10.54 14.03
N ALA A 44 -13.45 11.50 13.86
CA ALA A 44 -14.54 11.68 14.78
C ALA A 44 -15.50 10.48 14.66
N ARG A 45 -15.97 9.99 15.80
CA ARG A 45 -16.83 8.81 15.84
C ARG A 45 -18.28 9.22 15.64
N HIS A 46 -18.64 9.58 14.43
CA HIS A 46 -20.00 10.08 14.24
C HIS A 46 -20.91 9.19 13.43
N SER A 47 -20.43 8.58 12.38
CA SER A 47 -21.30 7.72 11.60
C SER A 47 -20.52 6.82 10.66
N GLU A 48 -21.17 5.73 10.28
CA GLU A 48 -20.62 4.86 9.25
C GLU A 48 -20.45 5.60 7.92
N GLY A 49 -21.30 6.60 7.68
CA GLY A 49 -21.23 7.39 6.47
C GLY A 49 -19.94 8.18 6.35
N ASP A 50 -19.47 8.76 7.46
CA ASP A 50 -18.21 9.50 7.46
C ASP A 50 -17.01 8.58 7.23
N VAL A 51 -17.05 7.39 7.82
CA VAL A 51 -16.00 6.40 7.63
C VAL A 51 -15.94 5.97 6.17
N ARG A 52 -17.07 5.67 5.56
CA ARG A 52 -17.11 5.26 4.16
C ARG A 52 -16.63 6.37 3.23
N LEU A 53 -17.05 7.60 3.53
CA LEU A 53 -16.62 8.74 2.72
C LEU A 53 -15.12 8.97 2.84
N PHE A 54 -14.58 8.87 4.05
CA PHE A 54 -13.13 8.97 4.25
C PHE A 54 -12.39 7.90 3.44
N GLU A 55 -12.82 6.65 3.53
CA GLU A 55 -12.18 5.56 2.81
C GLU A 55 -12.25 5.75 1.30
N GLN A 56 -13.38 6.25 0.81
CA GLN A 56 -13.55 6.58 -0.59
C GLN A 56 -12.56 7.67 -1.01
N GLN A 57 -12.44 8.72 -0.22
CA GLN A 57 -11.52 9.82 -0.50
C GLN A 57 -10.06 9.36 -0.51
N VAL A 58 -9.72 8.44 0.40
CA VAL A 58 -8.37 7.84 0.43
C VAL A 58 -8.10 7.07 -0.86
N LEU A 59 -9.06 6.26 -1.30
CA LEU A 59 -8.91 5.47 -2.52
C LEU A 59 -8.71 6.35 -3.75
N GLU A 60 -9.29 7.52 -3.76
CA GLU A 60 -9.19 8.45 -4.88
C GLU A 60 -7.94 9.33 -4.84
N CYS A 61 -7.23 9.34 -3.73
CA CYS A 61 -6.06 10.19 -3.55
C CYS A 61 -4.78 9.47 -3.97
N ALA A 62 -4.20 9.90 -5.08
CA ALA A 62 -3.01 9.26 -5.65
C ALA A 62 -1.78 9.33 -4.74
N GLN A 63 -1.68 10.38 -3.93
CA GLN A 63 -0.53 10.57 -3.03
C GLN A 63 -0.53 9.58 -1.87
N ILE A 64 -1.69 9.00 -1.55
CA ILE A 64 -1.81 7.98 -0.51
C ILE A 64 -1.63 6.62 -1.19
N VAL A 65 -0.51 5.99 -0.94
CA VAL A 65 -0.18 4.71 -1.59
C VAL A 65 -0.54 3.49 -0.74
N SER A 66 -0.78 3.70 0.55
CA SER A 66 -1.27 2.64 1.44
C SER A 66 -2.17 3.25 2.50
N CYS A 67 -3.18 2.51 2.90
CA CYS A 67 -4.08 2.90 3.98
C CYS A 67 -4.48 1.64 4.74
N TYR A 68 -4.29 1.67 6.04
CA TYR A 68 -4.64 0.56 6.93
C TYR A 68 -5.55 1.06 8.03
N SER A 69 -6.62 0.34 8.30
CA SER A 69 -7.39 0.52 9.52
C SER A 69 -6.66 -0.23 10.62
N THR A 70 -6.38 0.43 11.73
CA THR A 70 -5.52 -0.13 12.77
C THR A 70 -6.18 -0.14 14.12
N THR A 71 -5.72 -1.04 14.98
CA THR A 71 -6.03 -0.99 16.41
C THR A 71 -5.09 0.00 17.06
N GLY A 72 -5.39 0.42 18.28
CA GLY A 72 -4.55 1.35 19.02
C GLY A 72 -5.11 2.76 19.00
N ASN A 73 -4.23 3.76 19.09
CA ASN A 73 -4.66 5.15 19.25
C ASN A 73 -5.13 5.79 17.95
N ALA A 74 -4.55 5.39 16.83
CA ALA A 74 -4.97 5.90 15.53
C ALA A 74 -6.02 5.00 14.93
N ASP A 75 -6.93 5.59 14.17
CA ASP A 75 -7.93 4.82 13.44
C ASP A 75 -7.37 4.28 12.12
N TYR A 76 -6.52 5.06 11.48
CA TYR A 76 -5.91 4.69 10.20
C TYR A 76 -4.44 5.07 10.16
N LEU A 77 -3.68 4.28 9.43
CA LEU A 77 -2.29 4.58 9.10
C LEU A 77 -2.18 4.71 7.58
N LEU A 78 -1.70 5.85 7.15
CA LEU A 78 -1.51 6.15 5.73
C LEU A 78 -0.02 6.18 5.40
N LYS A 79 0.31 5.73 4.19
CA LYS A 79 1.63 5.97 3.62
C LYS A 79 1.45 6.97 2.49
N VAL A 80 2.12 8.11 2.60
CA VAL A 80 1.99 9.22 1.66
C VAL A 80 3.34 9.44 0.97
N LEU A 81 3.32 9.54 -0.35
CA LEU A 81 4.51 9.83 -1.14
C LEU A 81 4.33 11.17 -1.85
N VAL A 82 5.26 12.07 -1.63
CA VAL A 82 5.26 13.40 -2.24
C VAL A 82 6.71 13.79 -2.56
N ARG A 83 6.88 14.92 -3.26
CA ARG A 83 8.21 15.35 -3.69
C ARG A 83 9.09 15.83 -2.54
N ASP A 84 8.53 16.58 -1.62
CA ASP A 84 9.27 17.25 -0.57
C ASP A 84 8.34 17.65 0.57
N ILE A 85 8.91 18.25 1.60
CA ILE A 85 8.13 18.63 2.78
C ILE A 85 7.10 19.70 2.47
N LYS A 86 7.40 20.58 1.52
CA LYS A 86 6.46 21.61 1.11
C LYS A 86 5.23 21.01 0.44
N ALA A 87 5.43 20.02 -0.41
CA ALA A 87 4.34 19.29 -1.03
C ALA A 87 3.51 18.54 0.01
N TYR A 88 4.13 18.03 1.07
CA TYR A 88 3.41 17.38 2.15
C TYR A 88 2.55 18.38 2.93
N GLU A 89 3.10 19.56 3.20
CA GLU A 89 2.34 20.63 3.85
C GLU A 89 1.09 20.98 3.05
N THR A 90 1.25 21.14 1.74
CA THR A 90 0.14 21.38 0.83
C THR A 90 -0.87 20.24 0.88
N PHE A 91 -0.40 18.99 0.87
CA PHE A 91 -1.24 17.82 0.97
C PHE A 91 -2.07 17.85 2.26
N LEU A 92 -1.45 18.20 3.39
CA LEU A 92 -2.17 18.27 4.66
C LEU A 92 -3.30 19.29 4.60
N HIS A 93 -2.98 20.50 4.16
CA HIS A 93 -3.95 21.61 4.19
C HIS A 93 -5.02 21.49 3.13
N GLU A 94 -4.68 21.05 1.94
CA GLU A 94 -5.62 21.04 0.82
C GLU A 94 -6.35 19.71 0.65
N THR A 95 -5.83 18.64 1.21
CA THR A 95 -6.41 17.31 1.01
C THR A 95 -6.75 16.63 2.32
N ALA A 96 -5.75 16.34 3.15
CA ALA A 96 -5.92 15.45 4.28
C ALA A 96 -6.87 16.00 5.35
N PHE A 97 -6.70 17.26 5.73
CA PHE A 97 -7.57 17.86 6.75
C PHE A 97 -8.98 18.12 6.26
N LYS A 98 -9.21 18.05 4.97
CA LYS A 98 -10.54 18.21 4.38
C LYS A 98 -11.27 16.89 4.19
N MET A 99 -10.61 15.79 4.46
CA MET A 99 -11.26 14.49 4.38
C MET A 99 -12.29 14.30 5.48
N ALA A 100 -13.30 13.52 5.19
CA ALA A 100 -14.46 13.36 6.07
C ALA A 100 -14.05 12.84 7.44
N GLY A 101 -14.49 13.55 8.47
CA GLY A 101 -14.32 13.12 9.85
C GLY A 101 -12.93 13.25 10.44
N VAL A 102 -11.94 13.69 9.70
CA VAL A 102 -10.56 13.80 10.20
C VAL A 102 -10.50 14.82 11.33
N THR A 103 -9.99 14.39 12.48
CA THR A 103 -9.80 15.25 13.65
C THR A 103 -8.34 15.51 13.95
N HIS A 104 -7.50 14.49 13.81
CA HIS A 104 -6.07 14.60 14.12
C HIS A 104 -5.28 13.83 13.09
N ILE A 105 -4.11 14.37 12.77
CA ILE A 105 -3.11 13.69 11.94
C ILE A 105 -1.77 13.83 12.64
N ARG A 106 -1.13 12.70 12.88
CA ARG A 106 0.22 12.65 13.42
C ARG A 106 1.14 12.11 12.32
N SER A 107 2.07 12.93 11.88
CA SER A 107 2.93 12.61 10.76
C SER A 107 4.32 12.23 11.21
N SER A 108 4.86 11.16 10.63
CA SER A 108 6.25 10.74 10.85
C SER A 108 6.94 10.64 9.49
N VAL A 109 7.99 11.42 9.33
CA VAL A 109 8.78 11.37 8.10
C VAL A 109 9.70 10.16 8.14
N VAL A 110 9.66 9.37 7.08
CA VAL A 110 10.54 8.22 6.96
C VAL A 110 11.94 8.71 6.60
N LEU A 111 12.89 8.47 7.49
CA LEU A 111 14.27 8.87 7.25
C LEU A 111 15.00 7.89 6.34
N ASN A 112 14.72 6.60 6.52
CA ASN A 112 15.36 5.57 5.74
C ASN A 112 14.45 4.35 5.66
N GLU A 113 14.26 3.84 4.48
CA GLU A 113 13.45 2.63 4.26
C GLU A 113 14.39 1.43 4.29
N ILE A 114 14.40 0.73 5.42
CA ILE A 114 15.30 -0.41 5.61
C ILE A 114 14.82 -1.62 4.84
N LYS A 115 13.51 -1.79 4.78
CA LYS A 115 12.91 -2.94 4.11
C LYS A 115 11.49 -2.56 3.69
N SER A 116 11.20 -2.78 2.44
CA SER A 116 9.83 -2.64 1.95
C SER A 116 9.30 -4.02 1.57
N GLU A 117 8.01 -4.19 1.71
CA GLU A 117 7.44 -5.49 1.38
C GLU A 117 7.38 -5.67 -0.13
N SER A 118 8.19 -6.55 -0.61
CA SER A 118 8.15 -6.96 -2.00
C SER A 118 7.91 -8.47 -2.11
N LYS A 119 8.10 -9.18 -1.01
CA LYS A 119 7.94 -10.63 -1.00
C LYS A 119 7.23 -11.05 0.26
N LEU A 120 6.28 -11.95 0.11
CA LEU A 120 5.59 -12.54 1.25
C LEU A 120 6.46 -13.62 1.89
N PRO A 121 6.35 -13.81 3.21
CA PRO A 121 7.08 -14.89 3.89
C PRO A 121 6.37 -16.22 3.65
N LEU A 122 6.42 -16.69 2.43
CA LEU A 122 5.74 -17.91 2.06
C LEU A 122 6.47 -19.11 2.63
N GLU A 123 5.72 -19.93 3.36
CA GLU A 123 6.19 -21.23 3.76
C GLU A 123 5.49 -22.25 2.92
N VAL A 124 6.11 -23.36 2.82
CA VAL A 124 5.55 -24.44 2.10
C VAL A 124 4.31 -24.88 2.72
N PRO A 125 3.50 -25.38 2.04
CA PRO A 125 2.99 -25.12 0.75
C PRO A 125 1.60 -24.60 0.89
N LEU A 126 1.46 -23.37 0.83
CA LEU A 126 0.17 -22.73 0.84
C LEU A 126 -0.67 -23.22 -0.30
N VAL A 127 -0.01 -23.50 -1.37
CA VAL A 127 -0.62 -24.02 -2.56
C VAL A 127 0.15 -25.26 -2.84
N SER A 128 -0.12 -25.96 -3.90
CA SER A 128 0.66 -27.12 -4.26
C SER A 128 2.15 -26.78 -4.23
N ALA A 129 2.93 -27.59 -3.55
CA ALA A 129 4.37 -27.42 -3.52
C ALA A 129 4.97 -27.39 -4.91
N ALA A 130 4.39 -28.11 -5.83
CA ALA A 130 4.85 -28.13 -7.20
C ALA A 130 4.70 -26.77 -7.88
N VAL A 131 3.70 -26.00 -7.47
CA VAL A 131 3.48 -24.65 -8.03
C VAL A 131 4.47 -23.65 -7.46
N LEU A 132 4.73 -23.76 -6.17
CA LEU A 132 5.62 -22.81 -5.51
C LEU A 132 7.08 -23.16 -5.60
N LYS A 133 7.39 -24.35 -6.02
CA LYS A 133 8.76 -24.81 -6.12
C LYS A 133 9.52 -23.93 -7.10
N PRO A 134 10.61 -23.36 -6.65
CA PRO A 134 11.40 -22.47 -7.49
C PRO A 134 12.01 -23.25 -8.60
N ARG A 135 11.77 -23.05 -9.59
CA ARG A 135 12.21 -23.69 -10.61
C ARG A 135 13.41 -23.20 -10.91
N HIS A 136 13.79 -22.95 -10.33
CA HIS A 136 14.54 -22.68 -10.37
C HIS A 136 15.09 -22.04 -10.50
N LEU A 137 15.03 -21.74 -10.40
CA LEU A 137 15.24 -21.19 -10.45
C LEU A 137 16.21 -21.11 -10.62
N ALA A 138 16.42 -21.43 -10.70
CA ALA A 138 17.31 -21.20 -10.98
C ALA A 138 17.60 -21.17 -11.61
#